data_202a9c70fc2347317cdb7367a8b76f4c
#
_entry.id   202a9c70fc2347317cdb7367a8b76f4c
#
_cell.length_a   1.000
_cell.length_b   1.000
_cell.length_c   1.000
_cell.angle_alpha   90.00
_cell.angle_beta   90.00
_cell.angle_gamma   90.00
#
_symmetry.space_group_name_H-M   'P 1'
#
loop_
_entity.id
_entity.type
_entity.pdbx_description
1 polymer ?
#
loop_
_entity_poly.entity_id
_entity_poly.type
_entity_poly.pdbx_seq_one_letter_code
_entity_poly.pdbx_strand_id
1 'polypeptide(L)'
;MVIRGGNSGTTVIRAPKPSAWQPATVVSIREETHRVKTIRFALGNWPGHLPGQHAEVRLTAEDGYRAERSYSIASPPELSAVELTVDRLDDGEVSPFLTGELQPDDTIQLRGPIGGYFVWSAFERRNPILLVAGGTGVVPLMCMLRRRCLKPSAEWPTATSAVQTDSWRQHPPC
;
A
#
# COMPACT_ATOMS: atom_id res chain seq x y z
N MET A 1 -15.79 11.41 1.62
CA MET A 1 -15.09 12.48 2.35
C MET A 1 -15.20 13.75 1.52
N VAL A 2 -15.78 14.79 2.08
CA VAL A 2 -15.93 16.10 1.42
C VAL A 2 -14.85 17.02 1.95
N ILE A 3 -13.94 17.46 1.09
CA ILE A 3 -12.90 18.44 1.47
C ILE A 3 -13.35 19.80 0.94
N ARG A 4 -13.56 20.75 1.85
CA ARG A 4 -13.83 22.16 1.49
C ARG A 4 -12.49 22.89 1.31
N GLY A 5 -12.14 23.17 0.08
CA GLY A 5 -11.09 24.15 -0.23
C GLY A 5 -11.68 25.55 -0.26
N GLY A 6 -11.04 26.52 0.37
CA GLY A 6 -11.43 27.92 0.29
C GLY A 6 -11.37 28.44 -1.15
N ASN A 7 -12.43 28.98 -1.61
CA ASN A 7 -12.82 29.54 -2.89
C ASN A 7 -13.40 28.55 -3.92
N SER A 8 -14.75 28.46 -3.90
CA SER A 8 -15.69 28.05 -4.95
C SER A 8 -15.44 26.74 -5.71
N GLY A 9 -15.35 25.64 -4.99
CA GLY A 9 -15.43 24.31 -5.59
C GLY A 9 -15.27 23.20 -4.54
N THR A 10 -16.34 22.49 -4.26
CA THR A 10 -16.23 21.25 -3.47
C THR A 10 -15.71 20.17 -4.38
N THR A 11 -14.41 19.82 -4.29
CA THR A 11 -13.86 18.68 -5.01
C THR A 11 -14.18 17.41 -4.22
N VAL A 12 -15.08 16.59 -4.75
CA VAL A 12 -15.38 15.26 -4.20
C VAL A 12 -14.37 14.27 -4.76
N ILE A 13 -13.46 13.80 -3.94
CA ILE A 13 -12.58 12.70 -4.32
C ILE A 13 -13.36 11.41 -4.12
N ARG A 14 -13.75 10.81 -5.23
CA ARG A 14 -14.38 9.50 -5.20
C ARG A 14 -13.29 8.44 -5.22
N ALA A 15 -13.21 7.65 -4.15
CA ALA A 15 -12.35 6.45 -4.16
C ALA A 15 -12.78 5.51 -5.29
N PRO A 16 -11.84 4.87 -6.00
CA PRO A 16 -12.16 3.84 -6.97
C PRO A 16 -13.02 2.76 -6.32
N LYS A 17 -13.95 2.18 -7.11
CA LYS A 17 -14.70 1.01 -6.64
C LYS A 17 -13.74 -0.18 -6.55
N PRO A 18 -13.88 -1.04 -5.52
CA PRO A 18 -13.10 -2.28 -5.45
C PRO A 18 -13.33 -3.13 -6.70
N SER A 19 -12.26 -3.71 -7.24
CA SER A 19 -12.36 -4.74 -8.27
C SER A 19 -13.06 -5.99 -7.69
N ALA A 20 -13.60 -6.83 -8.57
CA ALA A 20 -13.89 -8.22 -8.20
C ALA A 20 -12.57 -8.94 -7.81
N TRP A 21 -12.69 -10.11 -7.19
CA TRP A 21 -11.55 -11.01 -7.02
C TRP A 21 -10.95 -11.33 -8.38
N GLN A 22 -9.66 -11.14 -8.53
CA GLN A 22 -8.93 -11.36 -9.77
C GLN A 22 -7.59 -12.02 -9.50
N PRO A 23 -7.03 -12.75 -10.48
CA PRO A 23 -5.68 -13.27 -10.36
C PRO A 23 -4.67 -12.11 -10.28
N ALA A 24 -3.73 -12.26 -9.37
CA ALA A 24 -2.61 -11.36 -9.17
C ALA A 24 -1.32 -12.20 -9.24
N THR A 25 -0.51 -11.94 -10.26
CA THR A 25 0.75 -12.67 -10.47
C THR A 25 1.89 -11.97 -9.75
N VAL A 26 2.68 -12.72 -9.02
CA VAL A 26 3.87 -12.21 -8.32
C VAL A 26 4.94 -11.84 -9.33
N VAL A 27 5.32 -10.57 -9.37
CA VAL A 27 6.39 -10.07 -10.24
C VAL A 27 7.74 -10.14 -9.55
N SER A 28 7.78 -9.79 -8.27
CA SER A 28 9.00 -9.82 -7.47
C SER A 28 8.68 -9.81 -5.98
N ILE A 29 9.61 -10.36 -5.20
CA ILE A 29 9.57 -10.37 -3.75
C ILE A 29 10.86 -9.74 -3.25
N ARG A 30 10.74 -8.77 -2.34
CA ARG A 30 11.86 -8.12 -1.69
C ARG A 30 11.78 -8.34 -0.19
N GLU A 31 12.85 -8.83 0.38
CA GLU A 31 12.98 -8.93 1.83
C GLU A 31 13.30 -7.56 2.42
N GLU A 32 12.50 -7.11 3.35
CA GLU A 32 12.70 -5.85 4.09
C GLU A 32 13.38 -6.14 5.44
N THR A 33 12.95 -7.21 6.09
CA THR A 33 13.56 -7.77 7.31
C THR A 33 13.37 -9.29 7.29
N HIS A 34 13.93 -10.01 8.25
CA HIS A 34 13.73 -11.47 8.39
C HIS A 34 12.24 -11.89 8.51
N ARG A 35 11.34 -10.97 8.87
CA ARG A 35 9.89 -11.21 9.01
C ARG A 35 9.04 -10.48 7.99
N VAL A 36 9.57 -9.43 7.37
CA VAL A 36 8.80 -8.53 6.52
C VAL A 36 9.25 -8.64 5.08
N LYS A 37 8.31 -8.89 4.19
CA LYS A 37 8.54 -8.90 2.74
C LYS A 37 7.60 -7.93 2.03
N THR A 38 8.13 -7.28 1.01
CA THR A 38 7.32 -6.51 0.04
C THR A 38 7.17 -7.33 -1.23
N ILE A 39 5.91 -7.61 -1.59
CA ILE A 39 5.54 -8.43 -2.74
C ILE A 39 4.89 -7.51 -3.76
N ARG A 40 5.40 -7.56 -4.99
CA ARG A 40 4.87 -6.82 -6.14
C ARG A 40 4.03 -7.74 -7.00
N PHE A 41 2.80 -7.29 -7.28
CA PHE A 41 1.83 -8.03 -8.08
C PHE A 41 1.49 -7.29 -9.36
N ALA A 42 1.39 -8.04 -10.45
CA ALA A 42 0.74 -7.60 -11.68
C ALA A 42 -0.73 -8.04 -11.68
N LEU A 43 -1.64 -7.11 -12.03
CA LEU A 43 -3.08 -7.34 -12.11
C LEU A 43 -3.63 -6.82 -13.45
N GLY A 44 -4.50 -7.59 -14.07
CA GLY A 44 -5.08 -7.23 -15.37
C GLY A 44 -6.09 -6.08 -15.29
N ASN A 45 -6.86 -6.00 -14.21
CA ASN A 45 -7.98 -5.06 -14.04
C ASN A 45 -7.88 -4.27 -12.73
N TRP A 46 -6.71 -3.67 -12.46
CA TRP A 46 -6.57 -2.82 -11.29
C TRP A 46 -7.11 -1.40 -11.58
N PRO A 47 -8.12 -0.91 -10.83
CA PRO A 47 -8.75 0.39 -11.11
C PRO A 47 -7.94 1.60 -10.62
N GLY A 48 -6.70 1.38 -10.19
CA GLY A 48 -5.93 2.38 -9.44
C GLY A 48 -6.32 2.42 -7.98
N HIS A 49 -5.61 3.19 -7.17
CA HIS A 49 -5.89 3.34 -5.75
C HIS A 49 -5.52 4.74 -5.24
N LEU A 50 -5.98 5.07 -4.03
CA LEU A 50 -5.53 6.24 -3.28
C LEU A 50 -4.57 5.81 -2.18
N PRO A 51 -3.54 6.61 -1.87
CA PRO A 51 -2.67 6.34 -0.73
C PRO A 51 -3.47 6.19 0.57
N GLY A 52 -3.17 5.13 1.32
CA GLY A 52 -3.89 4.78 2.54
C GLY A 52 -4.98 3.73 2.35
N GLN A 53 -5.29 3.32 1.12
CA GLN A 53 -6.15 2.17 0.86
C GLN A 53 -5.41 0.85 1.04
N HIS A 54 -6.17 -0.24 1.13
CA HIS A 54 -5.69 -1.61 1.26
C HIS A 54 -6.27 -2.50 0.16
N ALA A 55 -5.68 -3.65 0.00
CA ALA A 55 -6.19 -4.75 -0.81
C ALA A 55 -6.44 -5.97 0.09
N GLU A 56 -7.36 -6.83 -0.33
CA GLU A 56 -7.56 -8.14 0.29
C GLU A 56 -6.90 -9.21 -0.56
N VAL A 57 -6.21 -10.10 0.11
CA VAL A 57 -5.61 -11.31 -0.43
C VAL A 57 -6.45 -12.50 0.00
N ARG A 58 -6.70 -13.43 -0.93
CA ARG A 58 -7.36 -14.71 -0.67
C ARG A 58 -6.44 -15.84 -1.11
N LEU A 59 -6.23 -16.76 -0.20
CA LEU A 59 -5.65 -18.07 -0.48
C LEU A 59 -6.77 -19.10 -0.46
N THR A 60 -6.68 -20.08 -1.34
CA THR A 60 -7.63 -21.19 -1.38
C THR A 60 -6.83 -22.49 -1.32
N ALA A 61 -7.08 -23.30 -0.29
CA ALA A 61 -6.49 -24.60 -0.12
C ALA A 61 -7.13 -25.64 -1.07
N GLU A 62 -6.50 -26.80 -1.25
CA GLU A 62 -6.98 -27.85 -2.15
C GLU A 62 -8.37 -28.41 -1.77
N ASP A 63 -8.70 -28.40 -0.49
CA ASP A 63 -10.01 -28.80 0.04
C ASP A 63 -11.09 -27.73 -0.14
N GLY A 64 -10.74 -26.58 -0.72
CA GLY A 64 -11.65 -25.44 -0.96
C GLY A 64 -11.76 -24.47 0.21
N TYR A 65 -11.04 -24.69 1.33
CA TYR A 65 -10.95 -23.71 2.41
C TYR A 65 -10.35 -22.40 1.92
N ARG A 66 -10.87 -21.27 2.42
CA ARG A 66 -10.43 -19.94 2.01
C ARG A 66 -10.03 -19.11 3.21
N ALA A 67 -8.82 -18.59 3.16
CA ALA A 67 -8.31 -17.61 4.11
C ALA A 67 -8.16 -16.25 3.43
N GLU A 68 -8.70 -15.20 4.07
CA GLU A 68 -8.66 -13.82 3.53
C GLU A 68 -8.02 -12.89 4.55
N ARG A 69 -7.14 -11.99 4.09
CA ARG A 69 -6.53 -10.96 4.93
C ARG A 69 -6.33 -9.68 4.16
N SER A 70 -6.47 -8.56 4.87
CA SER A 70 -6.27 -7.21 4.34
C SER A 70 -4.83 -6.75 4.55
N TYR A 71 -4.25 -6.15 3.51
CA TYR A 71 -2.91 -5.57 3.54
C TYR A 71 -2.93 -4.17 2.95
N SER A 72 -2.28 -3.23 3.64
CA SER A 72 -2.13 -1.87 3.12
C SER A 72 -1.29 -1.87 1.84
N ILE A 73 -1.69 -1.04 0.88
CA ILE A 73 -0.97 -0.88 -0.37
C ILE A 73 0.25 0.02 -0.12
N ALA A 74 1.43 -0.48 -0.48
CA ALA A 74 2.72 0.18 -0.32
C ALA A 74 3.16 0.98 -1.55
N SER A 75 2.71 0.55 -2.76
CA SER A 75 3.03 1.23 -4.01
C SER A 75 2.30 2.56 -4.14
N PRO A 76 2.92 3.58 -4.76
CA PRO A 76 2.21 4.79 -5.11
C PRO A 76 1.23 4.52 -6.27
N PRO A 77 0.13 5.30 -6.36
CA PRO A 77 -0.92 5.08 -7.38
C PRO A 77 -0.46 5.21 -8.83
N GLU A 78 0.67 5.83 -9.05
CA GLU A 78 1.26 6.06 -10.39
C GLU A 78 1.90 4.79 -10.98
N LEU A 79 2.17 3.78 -10.16
CA LEU A 79 2.68 2.49 -10.61
C LEU A 79 1.53 1.58 -11.07
N SER A 80 1.75 0.88 -12.18
CA SER A 80 0.80 -0.12 -12.68
C SER A 80 0.73 -1.39 -11.84
N ALA A 81 1.77 -1.67 -11.06
CA ALA A 81 1.84 -2.82 -10.17
C ALA A 81 1.42 -2.44 -8.75
N VAL A 82 0.82 -3.38 -8.04
CA VAL A 82 0.44 -3.25 -6.62
C VAL A 82 1.50 -3.88 -5.75
N GLU A 83 2.02 -3.12 -4.79
CA GLU A 83 2.94 -3.65 -3.78
C GLU A 83 2.21 -3.78 -2.43
N LEU A 84 2.35 -4.94 -1.81
CA LEU A 84 1.89 -5.21 -0.46
C LEU A 84 3.10 -5.53 0.40
N THR A 85 3.22 -4.87 1.55
CA THR A 85 4.25 -5.20 2.54
C THR A 85 3.62 -6.00 3.66
N VAL A 86 4.12 -7.21 3.85
CA VAL A 86 3.55 -8.23 4.73
C VAL A 86 4.54 -8.53 5.85
N ASP A 87 4.08 -8.44 7.09
CA ASP A 87 4.78 -8.94 8.28
C ASP A 87 4.26 -10.34 8.60
N ARG A 88 5.17 -11.28 8.83
CA ARG A 88 4.86 -12.64 9.18
C ARG A 88 4.30 -12.71 10.60
N LEU A 89 3.10 -13.24 10.72
CA LEU A 89 2.49 -13.66 11.98
C LEU A 89 2.60 -15.17 12.04
N ASP A 90 3.37 -15.71 12.98
CA ASP A 90 3.73 -17.15 13.01
C ASP A 90 2.52 -18.06 13.27
N ASP A 91 1.49 -17.53 13.93
CA ASP A 91 0.19 -18.18 14.18
C ASP A 91 -0.88 -17.85 13.11
N GLY A 92 -0.50 -17.10 12.07
CA GLY A 92 -1.38 -16.74 10.96
C GLY A 92 -1.42 -17.79 9.85
N GLU A 93 -2.46 -17.75 9.02
CA GLU A 93 -2.60 -18.68 7.88
C GLU A 93 -2.08 -18.06 6.56
N VAL A 94 -2.25 -16.75 6.38
CA VAL A 94 -1.95 -16.09 5.11
C VAL A 94 -0.53 -15.52 5.10
N SER A 95 -0.13 -14.81 6.17
CA SER A 95 1.18 -14.14 6.18
C SER A 95 2.37 -15.10 6.17
N PRO A 96 2.34 -16.30 6.81
CA PRO A 96 3.42 -17.29 6.67
C PRO A 96 3.58 -17.78 5.23
N PHE A 97 2.47 -18.08 4.53
CA PHE A 97 2.51 -18.46 3.12
C PHE A 97 3.11 -17.35 2.25
N LEU A 98 2.63 -16.12 2.39
CA LEU A 98 3.10 -14.99 1.60
C LEU A 98 4.58 -14.66 1.83
N THR A 99 5.09 -14.92 3.02
CA THR A 99 6.48 -14.62 3.37
C THR A 99 7.44 -15.79 3.28
N GLY A 100 6.95 -17.03 3.27
CA GLY A 100 7.76 -18.24 3.31
C GLY A 100 7.71 -19.07 2.03
N GLU A 101 6.55 -19.21 1.43
CA GLU A 101 6.30 -20.17 0.35
C GLU A 101 6.13 -19.53 -1.02
N LEU A 102 5.52 -18.33 -1.07
CA LEU A 102 5.21 -17.64 -2.32
C LEU A 102 6.48 -17.31 -3.12
N GLN A 103 6.43 -17.58 -4.42
CA GLN A 103 7.54 -17.36 -5.35
C GLN A 103 7.15 -16.41 -6.49
N PRO A 104 8.11 -15.79 -7.20
CA PRO A 104 7.84 -15.12 -8.45
C PRO A 104 7.11 -16.05 -9.44
N ASP A 105 6.21 -15.48 -10.24
CA ASP A 105 5.29 -16.13 -11.19
C ASP A 105 4.13 -16.90 -10.55
N ASP A 106 4.09 -17.08 -9.24
CA ASP A 106 2.91 -17.60 -8.56
C ASP A 106 1.73 -16.65 -8.73
N THR A 107 0.53 -17.23 -8.68
CA THR A 107 -0.72 -16.47 -8.80
C THR A 107 -1.62 -16.72 -7.61
N ILE A 108 -2.04 -15.63 -6.96
CA ILE A 108 -3.02 -15.64 -5.88
C ILE A 108 -4.22 -14.78 -6.24
N GLN A 109 -5.27 -14.79 -5.42
CA GLN A 109 -6.41 -13.93 -5.63
C GLN A 109 -6.29 -12.64 -4.83
N LEU A 110 -6.57 -11.51 -5.49
CA LEU A 110 -6.53 -10.19 -4.89
C LEU A 110 -7.75 -9.38 -5.32
N ARG A 111 -8.28 -8.58 -4.41
CA ARG A 111 -9.29 -7.57 -4.72
C ARG A 111 -8.99 -6.26 -4.03
N GLY A 112 -9.45 -5.18 -4.62
CA GLY A 112 -9.28 -3.82 -4.10
C GLY A 112 -9.45 -2.79 -5.20
N PRO A 113 -9.09 -1.53 -4.89
CA PRO A 113 -8.70 -1.03 -3.58
C PRO A 113 -9.90 -0.88 -2.64
N ILE A 114 -9.67 -1.03 -1.34
CA ILE A 114 -10.69 -0.94 -0.30
C ILE A 114 -10.29 0.16 0.69
N GLY A 115 -11.29 0.82 1.29
CA GLY A 115 -11.09 1.89 2.27
C GLY A 115 -11.30 3.29 1.67
N GLY A 116 -11.65 4.23 2.54
CA GLY A 116 -11.94 5.61 2.15
C GLY A 116 -11.77 6.62 3.28
N TYR A 117 -11.61 6.17 4.52
CA TYR A 117 -11.45 7.06 5.67
C TYR A 117 -9.99 7.47 5.89
N PHE A 118 -9.07 6.54 5.70
CA PHE A 118 -7.62 6.77 5.82
C PHE A 118 -6.99 6.93 4.45
N VAL A 119 -7.43 7.94 3.69
CA VAL A 119 -6.87 8.24 2.37
C VAL A 119 -6.30 9.65 2.34
N TRP A 120 -5.14 9.78 1.69
CA TRP A 120 -4.52 11.06 1.47
C TRP A 120 -4.71 11.54 0.03
N SER A 121 -5.16 12.80 -0.12
CA SER A 121 -5.36 13.40 -1.43
C SER A 121 -4.25 14.38 -1.76
N ALA A 122 -3.95 14.49 -3.04
CA ALA A 122 -2.94 15.41 -3.54
C ALA A 122 -3.28 16.91 -3.33
N PHE A 123 -4.52 17.24 -2.97
CA PHE A 123 -4.96 18.62 -2.75
C PHE A 123 -4.48 19.18 -1.40
N GLU A 124 -4.06 18.33 -0.46
CA GLU A 124 -3.58 18.74 0.87
C GLU A 124 -2.09 19.11 0.90
N ARG A 125 -1.46 19.30 -0.25
CA ARG A 125 0.00 19.44 -0.40
C ARG A 125 0.61 20.69 0.20
N ARG A 126 -0.17 21.70 0.55
CA ARG A 126 0.35 23.00 1.02
C ARG A 126 0.72 23.02 2.50
N ASN A 127 0.22 22.05 3.27
CA ASN A 127 0.46 21.99 4.69
C ASN A 127 1.56 20.98 5.02
N PRO A 128 2.38 21.24 6.04
CA PRO A 128 3.29 20.23 6.56
C PRO A 128 2.49 19.04 7.09
N ILE A 129 3.02 17.82 6.87
CA ILE A 129 2.40 16.57 7.33
C ILE A 129 3.35 15.93 8.31
N LEU A 130 2.85 15.57 9.49
CA LEU A 130 3.52 14.69 10.43
C LEU A 130 2.93 13.29 10.26
N LEU A 131 3.75 12.32 9.90
CA LEU A 131 3.38 10.91 9.77
C LEU A 131 4.03 10.13 10.91
N VAL A 132 3.20 9.47 11.72
CA VAL A 132 3.66 8.66 12.85
C VAL A 132 3.11 7.26 12.70
N ALA A 133 3.95 6.25 12.79
CA ALA A 133 3.56 4.85 12.68
C ALA A 133 4.41 3.95 13.57
N GLY A 134 3.84 2.81 13.95
CA GLY A 134 4.52 1.67 14.56
C GLY A 134 4.28 0.41 13.74
N GLY A 135 5.29 -0.46 13.63
CA GLY A 135 5.19 -1.72 12.90
C GLY A 135 4.72 -1.54 11.45
N THR A 136 3.83 -2.41 10.98
CA THR A 136 3.26 -2.36 9.63
C THR A 136 2.34 -1.17 9.35
N GLY A 137 1.97 -0.39 10.38
CA GLY A 137 1.27 0.88 10.20
C GLY A 137 2.06 1.90 9.36
N VAL A 138 3.36 1.71 9.18
CA VAL A 138 4.20 2.52 8.28
C VAL A 138 3.83 2.33 6.80
N VAL A 139 3.30 1.17 6.41
CA VAL A 139 3.06 0.81 5.00
C VAL A 139 2.17 1.81 4.25
N PRO A 140 0.96 2.16 4.74
CA PRO A 140 0.13 3.14 4.06
C PRO A 140 0.76 4.54 4.05
N LEU A 141 1.57 4.88 5.06
CA LEU A 141 2.31 6.15 5.11
C LEU A 141 3.43 6.19 4.07
N MET A 142 4.09 5.06 3.81
CA MET A 142 5.08 4.95 2.72
C MET A 142 4.44 5.17 1.35
N CYS A 143 3.24 4.67 1.11
CA CYS A 143 2.49 4.96 -0.11
C CYS A 143 2.24 6.48 -0.27
N MET A 144 1.86 7.16 0.81
CA MET A 144 1.66 8.62 0.84
C MET A 144 2.95 9.37 0.53
N LEU A 145 4.06 9.00 1.16
CA LEU A 145 5.39 9.59 0.94
C LEU A 145 5.87 9.37 -0.49
N ARG A 146 5.82 8.12 -0.98
CA ARG A 146 6.23 7.77 -2.35
C ARG A 146 5.45 8.57 -3.40
N ARG A 147 4.15 8.73 -3.20
CA ARG A 147 3.35 9.59 -4.08
C ARG A 147 3.79 11.04 -4.05
N ARG A 148 4.16 11.56 -2.88
CA ARG A 148 4.66 12.93 -2.74
C ARG A 148 5.98 13.12 -3.47
N CYS A 149 6.90 12.15 -3.37
CA CYS A 149 8.22 12.21 -4.01
C CYS A 149 8.16 12.07 -5.53
N LEU A 150 7.25 11.24 -6.06
CA LEU A 150 7.17 10.97 -7.51
C LEU A 150 6.54 12.10 -8.32
N LYS A 151 5.91 13.09 -7.70
CA LYS A 151 5.39 14.27 -8.41
C LYS A 151 6.34 15.44 -8.22
N PRO A 152 7.06 15.89 -9.26
CA PRO A 152 7.83 17.12 -9.19
C PRO A 152 6.86 18.28 -8.96
N SER A 153 6.83 18.81 -7.76
CA SER A 153 6.25 20.11 -7.47
C SER A 153 7.40 21.06 -7.20
N ALA A 154 7.39 22.19 -7.89
CA ALA A 154 8.22 23.31 -7.55
C ALA A 154 8.10 23.61 -6.05
N GLU A 155 9.25 23.77 -5.39
CA GLU A 155 9.43 24.21 -4.01
C GLU A 155 9.06 23.22 -2.89
N TRP A 156 10.12 22.60 -2.34
CA TRP A 156 10.08 21.86 -1.08
C TRP A 156 10.01 22.78 0.12
N PRO A 157 9.06 22.64 1.02
CA PRO A 157 9.30 22.98 2.42
C PRO A 157 10.14 21.86 3.03
N THR A 158 11.23 22.19 3.70
CA THR A 158 12.10 21.28 4.44
C THR A 158 11.28 20.36 5.35
N ALA A 159 11.22 19.08 5.00
CA ALA A 159 10.62 18.07 5.87
C ALA A 159 11.69 17.62 6.86
N THR A 160 11.54 17.96 8.12
CA THR A 160 12.32 17.35 9.19
C THR A 160 11.65 16.00 9.50
N SER A 161 12.19 14.90 8.97
CA SER A 161 11.72 13.57 9.33
C SER A 161 12.45 13.10 10.58
N ALA A 162 11.74 13.06 11.71
CA ALA A 162 12.16 12.26 12.84
C ALA A 162 11.52 10.87 12.71
N VAL A 163 12.13 10.00 11.91
CA VAL A 163 11.77 8.59 11.90
C VAL A 163 12.71 7.90 12.87
N GLN A 164 12.24 7.61 14.07
CA GLN A 164 12.94 6.77 15.01
C GLN A 164 12.46 5.33 14.77
N THR A 165 13.16 4.62 13.89
CA THR A 165 13.01 3.19 13.70
C THR A 165 14.38 2.56 13.65
N ASP A 166 14.65 1.67 14.58
CA ASP A 166 15.91 0.93 14.65
C ASP A 166 16.09 -0.13 13.54
N SER A 167 15.24 -0.19 12.52
CA SER A 167 15.26 -1.27 11.51
C SER A 167 15.19 -0.86 10.04
N TRP A 168 15.11 0.42 9.64
CA TRP A 168 14.88 0.80 8.22
C TRP A 168 16.02 1.62 7.60
N ARG A 169 17.29 1.27 7.84
CA ARG A 169 18.47 2.07 7.46
C ARG A 169 18.95 1.94 6.00
N GLN A 170 18.19 1.47 5.03
CA GLN A 170 18.77 1.21 3.70
C GLN A 170 18.09 1.88 2.49
N HIS A 171 17.32 2.93 2.65
CA HIS A 171 16.86 3.69 1.50
C HIS A 171 17.32 5.15 1.61
N PRO A 172 17.90 5.71 0.54
CA PRO A 172 18.25 7.12 0.52
C PRO A 172 16.98 7.96 0.68
N PRO A 173 17.04 9.08 1.39
CA PRO A 173 15.93 10.01 1.45
C PRO A 173 15.61 10.51 0.04
N CYS A 174 14.32 10.67 -0.24
CA CYS A 174 13.93 11.36 -1.47
C CYS A 174 14.44 12.81 -1.44
#